data_fed23ea0b7a38ce39e8a55aa5c5b3ef0
#
_entry.id   fed23ea0b7a38ce39e8a55aa5c5b3ef0
#
_cell.length_a   1.000
_cell.length_b   1.000
_cell.length_c   1.000
_cell.angle_alpha   90.00
_cell.angle_beta   90.00
_cell.angle_gamma   90.00
#
_symmetry.space_group_name_H-M   'P 1'
#
loop_
_entity.id
_entity.type
_entity.pdbx_description
1 polymer ?
#
loop_
_entity_poly.entity_id
_entity_poly.type
_entity_poly.pdbx_seq_one_letter_code
_entity_poly.pdbx_strand_id
1 'polypeptide(L)'
;MRRVIGIGETILDILFKNNQPTVAVPGGSVFNGLVSLGRAGANVTFISEVGGDHVGEIILNFMKENGINTDSVMVYPDRKSPISLAFLNEKNDAEYSFYKDYPSLRLDVDMPEVTSDDIVMFGSFYAITPQLRDKVKELLDKARKVGAIIYYDVNFRSTHAHEAIKLMPTILENFEYADIVRGSTEDFGNMFG
;
A
#
# COMPACT_ATOMS: atom_id res chain seq x y z
N MET A 1 -11.80 13.42 -15.42
CA MET A 1 -10.57 12.66 -15.08
C MET A 1 -11.02 11.36 -14.43
N ARG A 2 -10.43 10.24 -14.80
CA ARG A 2 -10.77 8.93 -14.22
C ARG A 2 -10.47 8.91 -12.72
N ARG A 3 -11.34 8.26 -11.94
CA ARG A 3 -11.07 8.04 -10.52
C ARG A 3 -10.00 6.94 -10.37
N VAL A 4 -9.11 7.11 -9.41
CA VAL A 4 -8.13 6.08 -9.03
C VAL A 4 -8.51 5.52 -7.66
N ILE A 5 -8.72 4.21 -7.59
CA ILE A 5 -9.01 3.48 -6.35
C ILE A 5 -7.74 2.68 -6.02
N GLY A 6 -7.09 3.02 -4.94
CA GLY A 6 -5.92 2.27 -4.47
C GLY A 6 -6.27 1.37 -3.29
N ILE A 7 -5.61 0.21 -3.21
CA ILE A 7 -5.62 -0.66 -2.02
C ILE A 7 -4.18 -0.95 -1.62
N GLY A 8 -3.82 -0.69 -0.35
CA GLY A 8 -2.45 -0.85 0.09
C GLY A 8 -2.23 -0.50 1.56
N GLU A 9 -1.02 -0.75 2.02
CA GLU A 9 -0.56 -0.36 3.36
C GLU A 9 -0.23 1.14 3.40
N THR A 10 -0.49 1.74 4.56
CA THR A 10 0.10 3.02 4.95
C THR A 10 0.84 2.85 6.27
N ILE A 11 1.90 3.60 6.45
CA ILE A 11 2.80 3.52 7.59
C ILE A 11 3.39 4.91 7.88
N LEU A 12 3.67 5.24 9.13
CA LEU A 12 4.45 6.42 9.46
C LEU A 12 5.94 6.05 9.49
N ASP A 13 6.70 6.55 8.52
CA ASP A 13 8.15 6.37 8.45
C ASP A 13 8.84 7.45 9.30
N ILE A 14 9.63 7.03 10.30
CA ILE A 14 10.45 7.91 11.15
C ILE A 14 11.92 7.69 10.77
N LEU A 15 12.51 8.71 10.14
CA LEU A 15 13.89 8.66 9.66
C LEU A 15 14.86 9.10 10.76
N PHE A 16 15.92 8.31 10.95
CA PHE A 16 17.02 8.59 11.86
C PHE A 16 18.30 8.82 11.10
N LYS A 17 19.04 9.85 11.48
CA LYS A 17 20.42 10.10 11.03
C LYS A 17 21.30 10.32 12.25
N ASN A 18 22.42 9.63 12.32
CA ASN A 18 23.32 9.66 13.49
C ASN A 18 22.56 9.36 14.81
N ASN A 19 21.67 8.37 14.80
CA ASN A 19 20.82 7.95 15.92
C ASN A 19 19.87 9.06 16.45
N GLN A 20 19.63 10.12 15.67
CA GLN A 20 18.67 11.17 16.01
C GLN A 20 17.50 11.16 15.01
N PRO A 21 16.25 11.27 15.48
CA PRO A 21 15.11 11.39 14.56
C PRO A 21 15.19 12.72 13.80
N THR A 22 14.97 12.68 12.50
CA THR A 22 15.07 13.86 11.63
C THR A 22 13.73 14.27 11.04
N VAL A 23 12.90 13.32 10.65
CA VAL A 23 11.59 13.56 10.05
C VAL A 23 10.68 12.36 10.28
N ALA A 24 9.38 12.63 10.40
CA ALA A 24 8.33 11.62 10.36
C ALA A 24 7.38 11.95 9.22
N VAL A 25 7.14 10.99 8.33
CA VAL A 25 6.31 11.19 7.12
C VAL A 25 5.47 9.95 6.83
N PRO A 26 4.16 10.11 6.54
CA PRO A 26 3.36 8.99 6.06
C PRO A 26 3.88 8.45 4.73
N GLY A 27 3.93 7.12 4.60
CA GLY A 27 4.44 6.41 3.43
C GLY A 27 3.69 5.12 3.16
N GLY A 28 4.16 4.40 2.15
CA GLY A 28 3.61 3.15 1.63
C GLY A 28 3.72 3.14 0.10
N SER A 29 3.89 1.97 -0.53
CA SER A 29 4.13 1.89 -1.97
C SER A 29 2.98 2.50 -2.78
N VAL A 30 1.79 1.89 -2.70
CA VAL A 30 0.59 2.39 -3.39
C VAL A 30 0.23 3.79 -2.88
N PHE A 31 0.31 4.01 -1.56
CA PHE A 31 0.02 5.29 -0.93
C PHE A 31 0.80 6.45 -1.55
N ASN A 32 2.10 6.33 -1.78
CA ASN A 32 2.93 7.39 -2.37
C ASN A 32 2.48 7.75 -3.79
N GLY A 33 2.05 6.74 -4.57
CA GLY A 33 1.47 6.97 -5.89
C GLY A 33 0.15 7.76 -5.81
N LEU A 34 -0.72 7.39 -4.87
CA LEU A 34 -2.00 8.06 -4.65
C LEU A 34 -1.83 9.51 -4.16
N VAL A 35 -0.87 9.76 -3.26
CA VAL A 35 -0.51 11.12 -2.82
C VAL A 35 -0.09 11.98 -4.01
N SER A 36 0.74 11.44 -4.91
CA SER A 36 1.18 12.15 -6.10
C SER A 36 0.01 12.49 -7.03
N LEU A 37 -0.91 11.54 -7.22
CA LEU A 37 -2.11 11.73 -8.03
C LEU A 37 -3.09 12.73 -7.40
N GLY A 38 -3.33 12.66 -6.09
CA GLY A 38 -4.18 13.60 -5.38
C GLY A 38 -3.65 15.04 -5.47
N ARG A 39 -2.34 15.24 -5.28
CA ARG A 39 -1.67 16.53 -5.50
C ARG A 39 -1.81 17.07 -6.92
N ALA A 40 -1.87 16.16 -7.90
CA ALA A 40 -2.11 16.51 -9.31
C ALA A 40 -3.60 16.78 -9.61
N GLY A 41 -4.48 16.73 -8.61
CA GLY A 41 -5.92 17.00 -8.74
C GLY A 41 -6.74 15.82 -9.26
N ALA A 42 -6.21 14.59 -9.23
CA ALA A 42 -7.00 13.41 -9.57
C ALA A 42 -8.03 13.11 -8.47
N ASN A 43 -9.14 12.49 -8.85
CA ASN A 43 -10.08 11.92 -7.88
C ASN A 43 -9.51 10.59 -7.36
N VAL A 44 -9.15 10.54 -6.08
CA VAL A 44 -8.45 9.40 -5.49
C VAL A 44 -9.22 8.87 -4.28
N THR A 45 -9.44 7.56 -4.24
CA THR A 45 -9.99 6.83 -3.09
C THR A 45 -8.94 5.82 -2.61
N PHE A 46 -8.71 5.75 -1.31
CA PHE A 46 -7.76 4.79 -0.75
C PHE A 46 -8.45 3.81 0.21
N ILE A 47 -8.23 2.52 -0.05
CA ILE A 47 -8.66 1.41 0.80
C ILE A 47 -7.44 0.98 1.60
N SER A 48 -7.49 1.19 2.91
CA SER A 48 -6.37 0.92 3.81
C SER A 48 -6.85 0.76 5.25
N GLU A 49 -5.92 0.70 6.19
CA GLU A 49 -6.23 0.53 7.60
C GLU A 49 -5.21 1.26 8.47
N VAL A 50 -5.70 1.84 9.58
CA VAL A 50 -4.88 2.53 10.60
C VAL A 50 -5.41 2.20 11.99
N GLY A 51 -4.61 2.44 13.02
CA GLY A 51 -5.06 2.42 14.41
C GLY A 51 -5.80 3.70 14.80
N GLY A 52 -6.62 3.63 15.84
CA GLY A 52 -7.31 4.76 16.46
C GLY A 52 -6.38 5.54 17.41
N ASP A 53 -5.19 5.92 16.96
CA ASP A 53 -4.17 6.61 17.74
C ASP A 53 -3.65 7.87 17.01
N HIS A 54 -2.80 8.64 17.67
CA HIS A 54 -2.25 9.87 17.07
C HIS A 54 -1.49 9.63 15.75
N VAL A 55 -0.86 8.47 15.59
CA VAL A 55 -0.20 8.14 14.31
C VAL A 55 -1.23 7.97 13.21
N GLY A 56 -2.36 7.30 13.51
CA GLY A 56 -3.48 7.19 12.57
C GLY A 56 -4.08 8.54 12.20
N GLU A 57 -4.21 9.45 13.17
CA GLU A 57 -4.66 10.82 12.91
C GLU A 57 -3.70 11.58 11.98
N ILE A 58 -2.39 11.46 12.19
CA ILE A 58 -1.36 12.07 11.31
C ILE A 58 -1.53 11.54 9.88
N ILE A 59 -1.65 10.22 9.72
CA ILE A 59 -1.79 9.57 8.42
C ILE A 59 -3.07 10.02 7.72
N LEU A 60 -4.22 9.98 8.41
CA LEU A 60 -5.52 10.38 7.85
C LEU A 60 -5.56 11.87 7.46
N ASN A 61 -4.99 12.74 8.29
CA ASN A 61 -4.92 14.16 7.98
C ASN A 61 -4.05 14.42 6.75
N PHE A 62 -2.90 13.76 6.67
CA PHE A 62 -2.03 13.85 5.51
C PHE A 62 -2.72 13.38 4.21
N MET A 63 -3.52 12.31 4.27
CA MET A 63 -4.33 11.87 3.13
C MET A 63 -5.29 12.96 2.67
N LYS A 64 -6.07 13.51 3.60
CA LYS A 64 -7.07 14.55 3.31
C LYS A 64 -6.44 15.82 2.74
N GLU A 65 -5.31 16.26 3.30
CA GLU A 65 -4.54 17.42 2.83
C GLU A 65 -4.00 17.24 1.40
N ASN A 66 -3.81 15.98 0.98
CA ASN A 66 -3.34 15.62 -0.36
C ASN A 66 -4.47 15.15 -1.30
N GLY A 67 -5.73 15.45 -0.98
CA GLY A 67 -6.87 15.20 -1.86
C GLY A 67 -7.27 13.73 -2.00
N ILE A 68 -6.95 12.89 -0.99
CA ILE A 68 -7.33 11.47 -0.98
C ILE A 68 -8.60 11.30 -0.16
N ASN A 69 -9.62 10.67 -0.75
CA ASN A 69 -10.81 10.24 -0.04
C ASN A 69 -10.46 9.06 0.89
N THR A 70 -10.83 9.18 2.18
CA THR A 70 -10.50 8.25 3.25
C THR A 70 -11.69 7.44 3.76
N ASP A 71 -12.85 7.49 3.09
CA ASP A 71 -14.08 6.82 3.54
C ASP A 71 -13.94 5.29 3.61
N SER A 72 -13.01 4.72 2.83
CA SER A 72 -12.68 3.28 2.82
C SER A 72 -11.42 2.96 3.63
N VAL A 73 -10.97 3.84 4.52
CA VAL A 73 -9.86 3.55 5.44
C VAL A 73 -10.43 3.04 6.77
N MET A 74 -10.13 1.77 7.09
CA MET A 74 -10.52 1.18 8.37
C MET A 74 -9.72 1.78 9.51
N VAL A 75 -10.43 2.20 10.56
CA VAL A 75 -9.81 2.68 11.81
C VAL A 75 -10.11 1.66 12.92
N TYR A 76 -9.08 1.06 13.51
CA TYR A 76 -9.20 0.14 14.62
C TYR A 76 -9.04 0.88 15.96
N PRO A 77 -10.12 1.08 16.74
CA PRO A 77 -10.08 1.93 17.94
C PRO A 77 -9.04 1.49 18.98
N ASP A 78 -8.85 0.17 19.12
CA ASP A 78 -8.00 -0.44 20.15
C ASP A 78 -6.64 -0.91 19.62
N ARG A 79 -6.23 -0.47 18.42
CA ARG A 79 -4.96 -0.87 17.81
C ARG A 79 -4.04 0.31 17.56
N LYS A 80 -2.78 -0.01 17.30
CA LYS A 80 -1.76 0.98 16.95
C LYS A 80 -1.52 1.02 15.46
N SER A 81 -1.39 2.23 14.95
CA SER A 81 -0.99 2.42 13.55
C SER A 81 0.43 1.92 13.31
N PRO A 82 0.71 1.36 12.12
CA PRO A 82 2.06 0.90 11.82
C PRO A 82 3.04 2.05 11.72
N ILE A 83 4.23 1.84 12.29
CA ILE A 83 5.38 2.73 12.14
C ILE A 83 6.59 1.96 11.64
N SER A 84 7.46 2.64 10.91
CA SER A 84 8.80 2.17 10.62
C SER A 84 9.85 3.13 11.18
N LEU A 85 10.96 2.57 11.64
CA LEU A 85 12.16 3.32 11.96
C LEU A 85 13.16 3.06 10.85
N ALA A 86 13.56 4.10 10.13
CA ALA A 86 14.53 4.03 9.04
C ALA A 86 15.85 4.65 9.48
N PHE A 87 16.86 3.83 9.73
CA PHE A 87 18.20 4.26 10.14
C PHE A 87 19.08 4.47 8.91
N LEU A 88 19.43 5.72 8.63
CA LEU A 88 20.25 6.08 7.47
C LEU A 88 21.73 5.94 7.81
N ASN A 89 22.47 5.20 6.98
CA ASN A 89 23.92 5.15 7.01
C ASN A 89 24.55 6.40 6.34
N GLU A 90 25.88 6.45 6.29
CA GLU A 90 26.63 7.56 5.67
C GLU A 90 26.32 7.72 4.16
N LYS A 91 25.88 6.66 3.47
CA LYS A 91 25.51 6.66 2.05
C LYS A 91 24.04 6.97 1.84
N ASN A 92 23.25 7.23 2.91
CA ASN A 92 21.81 7.37 2.94
C ASN A 92 21.04 6.08 2.57
N ASP A 93 21.66 4.90 2.65
CA ASP A 93 20.93 3.64 2.61
C ASP A 93 20.20 3.45 3.94
N ALA A 94 18.95 2.98 3.90
CA ALA A 94 18.11 2.83 5.07
C ALA A 94 18.03 1.37 5.54
N GLU A 95 18.27 1.16 6.82
CA GLU A 95 17.90 -0.07 7.53
C GLU A 95 16.55 0.16 8.23
N TYR A 96 15.59 -0.74 8.01
CA TYR A 96 14.22 -0.57 8.50
C TYR A 96 13.90 -1.52 9.64
N SER A 97 13.25 -0.98 10.69
CA SER A 97 12.57 -1.76 11.73
C SER A 97 11.08 -1.42 11.72
N PHE A 98 10.22 -2.44 11.56
CA PHE A 98 8.78 -2.28 11.45
C PHE A 98 8.08 -2.66 12.76
N TYR A 99 7.10 -1.84 13.16
CA TYR A 99 6.23 -2.06 14.31
C TYR A 99 4.78 -2.03 13.82
N LYS A 100 4.10 -3.17 13.90
CA LYS A 100 2.76 -3.37 13.37
C LYS A 100 1.88 -4.08 14.39
N ASP A 101 0.66 -3.58 14.59
CA ASP A 101 -0.33 -4.15 15.52
C ASP A 101 -1.65 -4.35 14.77
N TYR A 102 -1.67 -5.33 13.87
CA TYR A 102 -2.88 -5.65 13.11
C TYR A 102 -3.76 -6.68 13.84
N PRO A 103 -5.10 -6.53 13.80
CA PRO A 103 -6.01 -7.55 14.29
C PRO A 103 -6.01 -8.80 13.41
N SER A 104 -6.62 -9.89 13.89
CA SER A 104 -6.77 -11.12 13.11
C SER A 104 -7.70 -10.93 11.90
N LEU A 105 -8.81 -10.20 12.09
CA LEU A 105 -9.68 -9.77 11.01
C LEU A 105 -9.20 -8.41 10.51
N ARG A 106 -8.79 -8.37 9.27
CA ARG A 106 -8.23 -7.17 8.64
C ARG A 106 -9.17 -6.62 7.58
N LEU A 107 -9.12 -5.31 7.41
CA LEU A 107 -9.77 -4.57 6.34
C LEU A 107 -11.28 -4.90 6.25
N ASP A 108 -11.96 -4.85 7.41
CA ASP A 108 -13.42 -5.07 7.49
C ASP A 108 -14.16 -3.79 7.07
N VAL A 109 -14.07 -3.48 5.80
CA VAL A 109 -14.72 -2.34 5.14
C VAL A 109 -15.49 -2.81 3.91
N ASP A 110 -16.54 -2.10 3.58
CA ASP A 110 -17.21 -2.28 2.30
C ASP A 110 -16.31 -1.76 1.17
N MET A 111 -16.09 -2.63 0.19
CA MET A 111 -15.35 -2.22 -1.00
C MET A 111 -16.17 -1.22 -1.80
N PRO A 112 -15.56 -0.10 -2.23
CA PRO A 112 -16.26 0.89 -3.04
C PRO A 112 -16.79 0.28 -4.33
N GLU A 113 -17.84 0.89 -4.87
CA GLU A 113 -18.30 0.57 -6.22
C GLU A 113 -17.20 0.93 -7.23
N VAL A 114 -16.98 0.02 -8.20
CA VAL A 114 -16.02 0.20 -9.28
C VAL A 114 -16.79 0.32 -10.60
N THR A 115 -16.39 1.27 -11.43
CA THR A 115 -16.95 1.48 -12.78
C THR A 115 -15.89 1.20 -13.85
N SER A 116 -16.32 1.05 -15.10
CA SER A 116 -15.39 0.86 -16.23
C SER A 116 -14.46 2.06 -16.49
N ASP A 117 -14.77 3.21 -15.90
CA ASP A 117 -13.98 4.43 -16.04
C ASP A 117 -12.91 4.59 -14.95
N ASP A 118 -12.91 3.69 -13.97
CA ASP A 118 -11.95 3.71 -12.87
C ASP A 118 -10.61 3.05 -13.23
N ILE A 119 -9.60 3.39 -12.44
CA ILE A 119 -8.30 2.71 -12.41
C ILE A 119 -8.14 2.13 -11.00
N VAL A 120 -7.94 0.83 -10.89
CA VAL A 120 -7.64 0.15 -9.62
C VAL A 120 -6.14 -0.05 -9.50
N MET A 121 -5.54 0.51 -8.47
CA MET A 121 -4.10 0.44 -8.19
C MET A 121 -3.84 -0.40 -6.93
N PHE A 122 -3.01 -1.42 -7.04
CA PHE A 122 -2.65 -2.29 -5.94
C PHE A 122 -1.19 -2.74 -6.05
N GLY A 123 -0.64 -3.30 -4.96
CA GLY A 123 0.75 -3.75 -5.05
C GLY A 123 1.43 -4.03 -3.72
N SER A 124 2.75 -4.21 -3.83
CA SER A 124 3.65 -4.46 -2.72
C SER A 124 3.28 -5.72 -1.93
N PHE A 125 3.90 -5.90 -0.77
CA PHE A 125 3.65 -7.03 0.12
C PHE A 125 2.19 -7.07 0.64
N TYR A 126 1.53 -5.92 0.73
CA TYR A 126 0.13 -5.83 1.13
C TYR A 126 -0.80 -6.66 0.22
N ALA A 127 -0.56 -6.62 -1.08
CA ALA A 127 -1.36 -7.34 -2.08
C ALA A 127 -1.18 -8.87 -2.05
N ILE A 128 -0.10 -9.36 -1.43
CA ILE A 128 0.22 -10.78 -1.34
C ILE A 128 0.12 -11.33 0.10
N THR A 129 -0.30 -10.50 1.05
CA THR A 129 -0.53 -10.88 2.44
C THR A 129 -1.74 -11.83 2.54
N PRO A 130 -1.60 -13.05 3.08
CA PRO A 130 -2.70 -14.03 3.11
C PRO A 130 -3.98 -13.52 3.78
N GLN A 131 -3.86 -12.77 4.89
CA GLN A 131 -4.99 -12.22 5.66
C GLN A 131 -5.79 -11.17 4.90
N LEU A 132 -5.23 -10.59 3.84
CA LEU A 132 -5.86 -9.56 3.01
C LEU A 132 -6.30 -10.08 1.64
N ARG A 133 -5.88 -11.32 1.29
CA ARG A 133 -6.02 -11.83 -0.07
C ARG A 133 -7.46 -11.80 -0.57
N ASP A 134 -8.41 -12.22 0.26
CA ASP A 134 -9.83 -12.26 -0.12
C ASP A 134 -10.36 -10.84 -0.40
N LYS A 135 -9.98 -9.85 0.40
CA LYS A 135 -10.36 -8.44 0.20
C LYS A 135 -9.72 -7.83 -1.04
N VAL A 136 -8.45 -8.12 -1.28
CA VAL A 136 -7.77 -7.68 -2.51
C VAL A 136 -8.45 -8.29 -3.74
N LYS A 137 -8.74 -9.59 -3.72
CA LYS A 137 -9.44 -10.28 -4.82
C LYS A 137 -10.85 -9.74 -5.04
N GLU A 138 -11.60 -9.47 -3.97
CA GLU A 138 -12.94 -8.87 -4.07
C GLU A 138 -12.90 -7.57 -4.90
N LEU A 139 -11.93 -6.69 -4.65
CA LEU A 139 -11.76 -5.46 -5.41
C LEU A 139 -11.35 -5.74 -6.86
N LEU A 140 -10.40 -6.64 -7.09
CA LEU A 140 -9.89 -6.97 -8.42
C LEU A 140 -10.96 -7.65 -9.28
N ASP A 141 -11.78 -8.54 -8.69
CA ASP A 141 -12.90 -9.19 -9.38
C ASP A 141 -13.99 -8.18 -9.77
N LYS A 142 -14.31 -7.22 -8.88
CA LYS A 142 -15.22 -6.11 -9.21
C LYS A 142 -14.68 -5.29 -10.39
N ALA A 143 -13.38 -4.93 -10.35
CA ALA A 143 -12.74 -4.16 -11.40
C ALA A 143 -12.76 -4.89 -12.75
N ARG A 144 -12.37 -6.17 -12.76
CA ARG A 144 -12.36 -7.00 -13.96
C ARG A 144 -13.77 -7.17 -14.57
N LYS A 145 -14.77 -7.38 -13.73
CA LYS A 145 -16.16 -7.56 -14.14
C LYS A 145 -16.71 -6.35 -14.91
N VAL A 146 -16.31 -5.15 -14.55
CA VAL A 146 -16.77 -3.91 -15.18
C VAL A 146 -15.83 -3.39 -16.28
N GLY A 147 -14.63 -3.98 -16.42
CA GLY A 147 -13.63 -3.53 -17.39
C GLY A 147 -12.86 -2.28 -16.95
N ALA A 148 -12.69 -2.06 -15.65
CA ALA A 148 -11.80 -1.03 -15.12
C ALA A 148 -10.33 -1.39 -15.41
N ILE A 149 -9.46 -0.39 -15.52
CA ILE A 149 -8.02 -0.63 -15.68
C ILE A 149 -7.42 -1.08 -14.35
N ILE A 150 -6.68 -2.18 -14.36
CA ILE A 150 -6.00 -2.72 -13.17
C ILE A 150 -4.50 -2.50 -13.30
N TYR A 151 -3.92 -1.74 -12.38
CA TYR A 151 -2.51 -1.40 -12.32
C TYR A 151 -1.85 -2.08 -11.10
N TYR A 152 -0.86 -2.92 -11.34
CA TYR A 152 -0.10 -3.63 -10.31
C TYR A 152 1.32 -3.06 -10.18
N ASP A 153 1.66 -2.52 -9.01
CA ASP A 153 3.03 -2.13 -8.65
C ASP A 153 3.66 -3.22 -7.77
N VAL A 154 4.57 -3.98 -8.33
CA VAL A 154 5.14 -5.18 -7.70
C VAL A 154 5.83 -4.83 -6.38
N ASN A 155 6.75 -3.88 -6.39
CA ASN A 155 7.53 -3.40 -5.23
C ASN A 155 8.00 -4.54 -4.30
N PHE A 156 8.67 -5.56 -4.88
CA PHE A 156 9.13 -6.75 -4.18
C PHE A 156 10.53 -6.53 -3.59
N ARG A 157 10.59 -6.29 -2.30
CA ARG A 157 11.83 -5.95 -1.60
C ARG A 157 12.73 -7.17 -1.39
N SER A 158 14.06 -6.94 -1.39
CA SER A 158 15.09 -7.96 -1.11
C SER A 158 14.90 -8.69 0.22
N THR A 159 14.32 -8.03 1.22
CA THR A 159 13.96 -8.65 2.51
C THR A 159 13.01 -9.84 2.39
N HIS A 160 12.24 -9.93 1.30
CA HIS A 160 11.30 -11.02 1.01
C HIS A 160 11.82 -12.02 -0.03
N ALA A 161 13.03 -11.82 -0.57
CA ALA A 161 13.59 -12.71 -1.60
C ALA A 161 13.68 -14.17 -1.14
N HIS A 162 13.95 -14.41 0.16
CA HIS A 162 13.99 -15.76 0.75
C HIS A 162 12.61 -16.47 0.76
N GLU A 163 11.51 -15.74 0.64
CA GLU A 163 10.15 -16.26 0.55
C GLU A 163 9.60 -16.25 -0.90
N ALA A 164 10.40 -15.83 -1.88
CA ALA A 164 9.94 -15.64 -3.27
C ALA A 164 9.22 -16.85 -3.82
N ILE A 165 9.77 -18.06 -3.63
CA ILE A 165 9.15 -19.31 -4.12
C ILE A 165 7.75 -19.51 -3.54
N LYS A 166 7.56 -19.22 -2.25
CA LYS A 166 6.28 -19.36 -1.56
C LYS A 166 5.26 -18.31 -2.01
N LEU A 167 5.73 -17.10 -2.31
CA LEU A 167 4.89 -15.97 -2.68
C LEU A 167 4.56 -15.92 -4.18
N MET A 168 5.37 -16.60 -5.00
CA MET A 168 5.26 -16.60 -6.46
C MET A 168 3.87 -16.94 -7.00
N PRO A 169 3.13 -17.96 -6.50
CA PRO A 169 1.79 -18.24 -7.00
C PRO A 169 0.85 -17.05 -6.88
N THR A 170 0.90 -16.32 -5.76
CA THR A 170 0.06 -15.13 -5.54
C THR A 170 0.51 -13.94 -6.40
N ILE A 171 1.83 -13.79 -6.62
CA ILE A 171 2.38 -12.76 -7.50
C ILE A 171 1.95 -13.01 -8.94
N LEU A 172 2.03 -14.25 -9.41
CA LEU A 172 1.58 -14.63 -10.77
C LEU A 172 0.08 -14.42 -10.94
N GLU A 173 -0.74 -14.76 -9.94
CA GLU A 173 -2.17 -14.48 -9.95
C GLU A 173 -2.42 -12.95 -10.06
N ASN A 174 -1.62 -12.10 -9.39
CA ASN A 174 -1.72 -10.65 -9.53
C ASN A 174 -1.37 -10.17 -10.95
N PHE A 175 -0.38 -10.80 -11.61
CA PHE A 175 -0.06 -10.50 -13.02
C PHE A 175 -1.22 -10.84 -13.96
N GLU A 176 -1.96 -11.94 -13.69
CA GLU A 176 -3.13 -12.31 -14.47
C GLU A 176 -4.29 -11.33 -14.32
N TYR A 177 -4.41 -10.66 -13.17
CA TYR A 177 -5.41 -9.61 -12.97
C TYR A 177 -5.03 -8.29 -13.68
N ALA A 178 -3.76 -7.97 -13.76
CA ALA A 178 -3.29 -6.64 -14.14
C ALA A 178 -3.30 -6.41 -15.66
N ASP A 179 -3.81 -5.24 -16.07
CA ASP A 179 -3.63 -4.72 -17.43
C ASP A 179 -2.26 -4.06 -17.59
N ILE A 180 -1.75 -3.48 -16.49
CA ILE A 180 -0.46 -2.81 -16.45
C ILE A 180 0.30 -3.32 -15.22
N VAL A 181 1.53 -3.80 -15.44
CA VAL A 181 2.46 -4.20 -14.38
C VAL A 181 3.66 -3.27 -14.38
N ARG A 182 4.00 -2.74 -13.22
CA ARG A 182 5.20 -1.93 -13.01
C ARG A 182 6.06 -2.58 -11.93
N GLY A 183 7.35 -2.62 -12.13
CA GLY A 183 8.37 -2.99 -11.16
C GLY A 183 9.70 -2.40 -11.53
N SER A 184 10.63 -2.31 -10.59
CA SER A 184 12.02 -1.96 -10.85
C SER A 184 12.80 -3.20 -11.34
N THR A 185 13.99 -2.98 -11.89
CA THR A 185 14.92 -4.07 -12.22
C THR A 185 15.26 -4.90 -10.97
N GLU A 186 15.36 -4.25 -9.80
CA GLU A 186 15.60 -4.90 -8.53
C GLU A 186 14.43 -5.81 -8.12
N ASP A 187 13.18 -5.34 -8.28
CA ASP A 187 11.99 -6.16 -7.98
C ASP A 187 12.01 -7.46 -8.78
N PHE A 188 12.22 -7.36 -10.10
CA PHE A 188 12.27 -8.53 -10.98
C PHE A 188 13.49 -9.42 -10.70
N GLY A 189 14.66 -8.83 -10.36
CA GLY A 189 15.83 -9.58 -9.95
C GLY A 189 15.61 -10.37 -8.65
N ASN A 190 14.92 -9.79 -7.67
CA ASN A 190 14.59 -10.46 -6.41
C ASN A 190 13.58 -11.60 -6.58
N MET A 191 12.74 -11.55 -7.62
CA MET A 191 11.72 -12.58 -7.89
C MET A 191 12.22 -13.71 -8.78
N PHE A 192 13.03 -13.41 -9.77
CA PHE A 192 13.35 -14.35 -10.83
C PHE A 192 14.84 -14.69 -10.95
N GLY A 193 15.72 -13.98 -10.27
CA GLY A 193 17.19 -14.16 -10.27
C GLY A 193 17.90 -13.27 -11.27
#